data_9a62f745c0657c977d513aef49cb852b
#
_entry.id   9a62f745c0657c977d513aef49cb852b
#
_cell.length_a   1.000
_cell.length_b   1.000
_cell.length_c   1.000
_cell.angle_alpha   90.00
_cell.angle_beta   90.00
_cell.angle_gamma   90.00
#
_symmetry.space_group_name_H-M   'P 1'
#
loop_
_entity.id
_entity.type
_entity.pdbx_description
1 polymer ?
#
loop_
_entity_poly.entity_id
_entity_poly.type
_entity_poly.pdbx_seq_one_letter_code
_entity_poly.pdbx_strand_id
1 'polypeptide(L)'
;MSANDAANVIAEQIAGSQDAFVEMMNQEAQKIGATNTHFVNANGLHSEDHYTTVYDLYLMFNAAMQHEEFLQMLQEKEYQASYQAADGTTVEAVWSTSNQFTKGDVTVPDGVTAVGGKTGTTTAAMSCLVQLFEDAQGEQYVAIILGCKERGILYQEM
;
A
#
# COMPACT_ATOMS: atom_id res chain seq x y z
N MET A 1 8.33 2.69 -3.16
CA MET A 1 8.53 3.84 -2.25
C MET A 1 7.22 4.14 -1.54
N SER A 2 7.27 4.71 -0.34
CA SER A 2 6.08 5.16 0.40
C SER A 2 6.23 6.66 0.64
N ALA A 3 5.54 7.48 -0.17
CA ALA A 3 5.68 8.93 -0.19
C ALA A 3 4.51 9.58 0.56
N ASN A 4 4.69 9.83 1.86
CA ASN A 4 3.66 10.40 2.72
C ASN A 4 3.21 11.79 2.24
N ASP A 5 4.16 12.63 1.81
CA ASP A 5 3.85 13.97 1.31
C ASP A 5 3.01 13.93 0.03
N ALA A 6 3.31 13.00 -0.88
CA ALA A 6 2.52 12.82 -2.09
C ALA A 6 1.08 12.36 -1.78
N ALA A 7 0.90 11.47 -0.80
CA ALA A 7 -0.43 11.05 -0.37
C ALA A 7 -1.25 12.23 0.17
N ASN A 8 -0.62 13.11 0.96
CA ASN A 8 -1.28 14.32 1.49
C ASN A 8 -1.66 15.29 0.37
N VAL A 9 -0.76 15.53 -0.59
CA VAL A 9 -1.04 16.42 -1.74
C VAL A 9 -2.19 15.88 -2.59
N ILE A 10 -2.23 14.57 -2.85
CA ILE A 10 -3.32 13.93 -3.59
C ILE A 10 -4.64 14.08 -2.81
N ALA A 11 -4.62 13.86 -1.50
CA ALA A 11 -5.79 14.00 -0.64
C ALA A 11 -6.37 15.44 -0.70
N GLU A 12 -5.52 16.45 -0.55
CA GLU A 12 -5.91 17.85 -0.66
C GLU A 12 -6.44 18.21 -2.04
N GLN A 13 -5.82 17.67 -3.10
CA GLN A 13 -6.24 17.94 -4.47
C GLN A 13 -7.61 17.35 -4.80
N ILE A 14 -7.94 16.18 -4.22
CA ILE A 14 -9.22 15.49 -4.48
C ILE A 14 -10.35 16.10 -3.63
N ALA A 15 -10.10 16.36 -2.34
CA ALA A 15 -11.15 16.72 -1.39
C ALA A 15 -11.10 18.17 -0.90
N GLY A 16 -10.09 18.94 -1.32
CA GLY A 16 -9.89 20.33 -0.89
C GLY A 16 -9.19 20.47 0.48
N SER A 17 -9.15 19.39 1.28
CA SER A 17 -8.38 19.33 2.53
C SER A 17 -8.08 17.87 2.91
N GLN A 18 -7.07 17.66 3.77
CA GLN A 18 -6.77 16.32 4.30
C GLN A 18 -7.93 15.78 5.15
N ASP A 19 -8.55 16.60 5.98
CA ASP A 19 -9.67 16.18 6.83
C ASP A 19 -10.88 15.73 5.98
N ALA A 20 -11.23 16.47 4.93
CA ALA A 20 -12.30 16.09 4.02
C ALA A 20 -11.99 14.77 3.28
N PHE A 21 -10.72 14.55 2.91
CA PHE A 21 -10.31 13.29 2.30
C PHE A 21 -10.39 12.11 3.26
N VAL A 22 -9.98 12.30 4.52
CA VAL A 22 -10.09 11.29 5.59
C VAL A 22 -11.54 10.91 5.83
N GLU A 23 -12.46 11.89 5.82
CA GLU A 23 -13.89 11.59 5.91
C GLU A 23 -14.36 10.74 4.73
N MET A 24 -13.93 11.04 3.49
CA MET A 24 -14.21 10.22 2.32
C MET A 24 -13.65 8.80 2.46
N MET A 25 -12.42 8.64 2.96
CA MET A 25 -11.82 7.32 3.22
C MET A 25 -12.67 6.50 4.20
N ASN A 26 -13.11 7.11 5.30
CA ASN A 26 -13.96 6.43 6.29
C ASN A 26 -15.35 6.07 5.74
N GLN A 27 -15.95 6.97 4.94
CA GLN A 27 -17.22 6.68 4.26
C GLN A 27 -17.07 5.52 3.26
N GLU A 28 -16.00 5.49 2.49
CA GLU A 28 -15.76 4.40 1.55
C GLU A 28 -15.52 3.07 2.26
N ALA A 29 -14.72 3.07 3.34
CA ALA A 29 -14.54 1.88 4.19
C ALA A 29 -15.88 1.31 4.65
N GLN A 30 -16.79 2.15 5.14
CA GLN A 30 -18.13 1.71 5.55
C GLN A 30 -18.95 1.13 4.38
N LYS A 31 -18.91 1.75 3.19
CA LYS A 31 -19.65 1.27 2.01
C LYS A 31 -19.23 -0.12 1.57
N ILE A 32 -17.93 -0.42 1.63
CA ILE A 32 -17.40 -1.74 1.25
C ILE A 32 -17.45 -2.77 2.39
N GLY A 33 -17.98 -2.40 3.56
CA GLY A 33 -18.14 -3.28 4.71
C GLY A 33 -16.95 -3.38 5.65
N ALA A 34 -15.93 -2.53 5.48
CA ALA A 34 -14.75 -2.44 6.37
C ALA A 34 -15.10 -1.64 7.65
N THR A 35 -15.97 -2.21 8.49
CA THR A 35 -16.59 -1.53 9.62
C THR A 35 -15.73 -1.45 10.88
N ASN A 36 -14.60 -2.14 10.92
CA ASN A 36 -13.63 -2.12 12.02
C ASN A 36 -12.36 -1.32 11.62
N THR A 37 -12.55 -0.34 10.75
CA THR A 37 -11.48 0.53 10.24
C THR A 37 -11.81 1.98 10.57
N HIS A 38 -10.80 2.73 11.00
CA HIS A 38 -10.89 4.17 11.18
C HIS A 38 -9.60 4.84 10.70
N PHE A 39 -9.73 5.71 9.74
CA PHE A 39 -8.66 6.54 9.21
C PHE A 39 -8.67 7.91 9.87
N VAL A 40 -7.48 8.44 10.20
CA VAL A 40 -7.29 9.80 10.70
C VAL A 40 -6.28 10.61 9.88
N ASN A 41 -5.66 9.98 8.89
CA ASN A 41 -4.79 10.63 7.91
C ASN A 41 -4.74 9.81 6.61
N ALA A 42 -4.29 10.44 5.53
CA ALA A 42 -4.20 9.81 4.21
C ALA A 42 -2.88 9.05 3.96
N ASN A 43 -1.88 9.25 4.81
CA ASN A 43 -0.51 8.78 4.58
C ASN A 43 -0.10 7.54 5.39
N GLY A 44 -0.93 7.14 6.38
CA GLY A 44 -0.68 5.95 7.21
C GLY A 44 0.29 6.17 8.36
N LEU A 45 0.62 7.41 8.73
CA LEU A 45 1.36 7.68 9.95
C LEU A 45 0.52 7.28 11.18
N HIS A 46 1.21 6.81 12.22
CA HIS A 46 0.55 6.30 13.40
C HIS A 46 -0.25 7.37 14.15
N SER A 47 -1.44 6.98 14.55
CA SER A 47 -2.27 7.61 15.56
C SER A 47 -3.01 6.52 16.34
N GLU A 48 -3.33 6.74 17.60
CA GLU A 48 -4.06 5.75 18.41
C GLU A 48 -5.45 5.45 17.84
N ASP A 49 -6.07 6.43 17.18
CA ASP A 49 -7.37 6.30 16.54
C ASP A 49 -7.29 5.80 15.06
N HIS A 50 -6.08 5.51 14.55
CA HIS A 50 -5.86 4.99 13.20
C HIS A 50 -5.70 3.48 13.23
N TYR A 51 -6.75 2.75 12.94
CA TYR A 51 -6.76 1.29 13.06
C TYR A 51 -7.51 0.60 11.92
N THR A 52 -7.21 -0.67 11.73
CA THR A 52 -7.90 -1.56 10.80
C THR A 52 -7.77 -3.00 11.28
N THR A 53 -8.41 -3.93 10.58
CA THR A 53 -8.25 -5.38 10.74
C THR A 53 -7.72 -6.01 9.46
N VAL A 54 -7.21 -7.25 9.56
CA VAL A 54 -6.81 -8.04 8.38
C VAL A 54 -7.96 -8.19 7.40
N TYR A 55 -9.17 -8.46 7.90
CA TYR A 55 -10.35 -8.65 7.05
C TYR A 55 -10.78 -7.35 6.36
N ASP A 56 -10.82 -6.24 7.08
CA ASP A 56 -11.18 -4.94 6.50
C ASP A 56 -10.15 -4.51 5.45
N LEU A 57 -8.86 -4.76 5.72
CA LEU A 57 -7.79 -4.46 4.77
C LEU A 57 -7.91 -5.34 3.50
N TYR A 58 -8.33 -6.60 3.64
CA TYR A 58 -8.68 -7.45 2.51
C TYR A 58 -9.83 -6.84 1.68
N LEU A 59 -10.90 -6.39 2.31
CA LEU A 59 -12.03 -5.77 1.60
C LEU A 59 -11.60 -4.54 0.81
N MET A 60 -10.80 -3.65 1.44
CA MET A 60 -10.26 -2.46 0.78
C MET A 60 -9.33 -2.81 -0.38
N PHE A 61 -8.42 -3.76 -0.18
CA PHE A 61 -7.49 -4.20 -1.21
C PHE A 61 -8.22 -4.87 -2.38
N ASN A 62 -9.22 -5.72 -2.08
CA ASN A 62 -10.04 -6.37 -3.10
C ASN A 62 -10.85 -5.33 -3.91
N ALA A 63 -11.38 -4.30 -3.28
CA ALA A 63 -12.05 -3.21 -3.99
C ALA A 63 -11.06 -2.44 -4.90
N ALA A 64 -9.87 -2.15 -4.42
CA ALA A 64 -8.83 -1.47 -5.20
C ALA A 64 -8.35 -2.30 -6.39
N MET A 65 -8.25 -3.62 -6.26
CA MET A 65 -7.87 -4.53 -7.36
C MET A 65 -8.85 -4.55 -8.54
N GLN A 66 -10.06 -4.01 -8.40
CA GLN A 66 -10.99 -3.86 -9.51
C GLN A 66 -10.58 -2.74 -10.49
N HIS A 67 -9.54 -1.95 -10.16
CA HIS A 67 -8.99 -0.88 -10.98
C HIS A 67 -7.67 -1.31 -11.61
N GLU A 68 -7.63 -1.34 -12.94
CA GLU A 68 -6.46 -1.80 -13.70
C GLU A 68 -5.21 -0.95 -13.39
N GLU A 69 -5.38 0.37 -13.24
CA GLU A 69 -4.29 1.29 -12.92
C GLU A 69 -3.66 0.98 -11.55
N PHE A 70 -4.47 0.54 -10.58
CA PHE A 70 -3.96 0.12 -9.27
C PHE A 70 -3.09 -1.13 -9.39
N LEU A 71 -3.54 -2.13 -10.16
CA LEU A 71 -2.78 -3.35 -10.40
C LEU A 71 -1.46 -3.07 -11.14
N GLN A 72 -1.47 -2.19 -12.14
CA GLN A 72 -0.27 -1.76 -12.85
C GLN A 72 0.73 -1.11 -11.89
N MET A 73 0.28 -0.17 -11.04
CA MET A 73 1.13 0.48 -10.05
C MET A 73 1.71 -0.48 -9.01
N LEU A 74 0.97 -1.52 -8.60
CA LEU A 74 1.47 -2.52 -7.65
C LEU A 74 2.64 -3.35 -8.20
N GLN A 75 2.68 -3.56 -9.50
CA GLN A 75 3.70 -4.37 -10.18
C GLN A 75 5.00 -3.60 -10.43
N GLU A 76 4.97 -2.27 -10.34
CA GLU A 76 6.13 -1.43 -10.65
C GLU A 76 7.26 -1.65 -9.65
N LYS A 77 8.41 -2.09 -10.16
CA LYS A 77 9.64 -2.26 -9.38
C LYS A 77 10.36 -0.96 -9.19
N GLU A 78 10.44 -0.17 -10.25
CA GLU A 78 11.12 1.12 -10.31
C GLU A 78 10.36 2.07 -11.22
N TYR A 79 10.29 3.32 -10.82
CA TYR A 79 9.72 4.39 -11.61
C TYR A 79 10.73 5.51 -11.79
N GLN A 80 11.01 5.86 -13.05
CA GLN A 80 11.87 6.99 -13.40
C GLN A 80 11.01 8.24 -13.55
N ALA A 81 11.34 9.29 -12.82
CA ALA A 81 10.66 10.57 -12.86
C ALA A 81 11.62 11.70 -13.18
N SER A 82 11.16 12.60 -14.03
CA SER A 82 11.82 13.90 -14.26
C SER A 82 10.88 15.00 -13.82
N TYR A 83 11.31 15.86 -12.91
CA TYR A 83 10.50 16.98 -12.42
C TYR A 83 11.34 18.23 -12.20
N GLN A 84 10.68 19.38 -12.11
CA GLN A 84 11.35 20.64 -11.78
C GLN A 84 11.28 20.91 -10.28
N ALA A 85 12.45 21.15 -9.69
CA ALA A 85 12.54 21.63 -8.31
C ALA A 85 12.08 23.09 -8.20
N ALA A 86 11.87 23.59 -6.99
CA ALA A 86 11.40 24.94 -6.74
C ALA A 86 12.32 26.04 -7.27
N ASP A 87 13.61 25.75 -7.44
CA ASP A 87 14.63 26.66 -8.02
C ASP A 87 14.67 26.61 -9.56
N GLY A 88 13.82 25.82 -10.20
CA GLY A 88 13.74 25.64 -11.66
C GLY A 88 14.72 24.61 -12.21
N THR A 89 15.51 23.93 -11.39
CA THR A 89 16.40 22.85 -11.85
C THR A 89 15.60 21.60 -12.19
N THR A 90 16.01 20.89 -13.25
CA THR A 90 15.45 19.57 -13.57
C THR A 90 16.10 18.51 -12.69
N VAL A 91 15.28 17.71 -12.00
CA VAL A 91 15.70 16.60 -11.17
C VAL A 91 15.27 15.29 -11.81
N GLU A 92 16.24 14.41 -12.06
CA GLU A 92 15.99 13.03 -12.45
C GLU A 92 16.01 12.16 -11.19
N ALA A 93 14.96 11.39 -10.96
CA ALA A 93 14.84 10.52 -9.80
C ALA A 93 14.41 9.11 -10.22
N VAL A 94 14.93 8.11 -9.52
CA VAL A 94 14.50 6.72 -9.63
C VAL A 94 13.91 6.29 -8.30
N TRP A 95 12.65 5.92 -8.31
CA TRP A 95 11.95 5.45 -7.12
C TRP A 95 11.70 3.95 -7.21
N SER A 96 12.20 3.19 -6.23
CA SER A 96 12.04 1.74 -6.17
C SER A 96 10.97 1.36 -5.15
N THR A 97 10.29 0.25 -5.40
CA THR A 97 9.35 -0.32 -4.42
C THR A 97 10.09 -0.75 -3.15
N SER A 98 9.44 -0.69 -2.00
CA SER A 98 9.94 -1.22 -0.74
C SER A 98 9.58 -2.70 -0.51
N ASN A 99 8.76 -3.28 -1.39
CA ASN A 99 8.29 -4.66 -1.30
C ASN A 99 9.34 -5.62 -1.88
N GLN A 100 9.86 -6.53 -1.04
CA GLN A 100 10.95 -7.45 -1.44
C GLN A 100 10.46 -8.54 -2.40
N PHE A 101 9.19 -8.96 -2.34
CA PHE A 101 8.63 -9.89 -3.34
C PHE A 101 8.57 -9.22 -4.71
N THR A 102 8.05 -7.99 -4.80
CA THR A 102 7.98 -7.25 -6.06
C THR A 102 9.37 -6.94 -6.62
N LYS A 103 10.37 -6.67 -5.76
CA LYS A 103 11.77 -6.53 -6.19
C LYS A 103 12.36 -7.80 -6.77
N GLY A 104 11.93 -8.97 -6.25
CA GLY A 104 12.54 -10.26 -6.51
C GLY A 104 13.68 -10.61 -5.54
N ASP A 105 13.77 -9.90 -4.41
CA ASP A 105 14.76 -10.17 -3.34
C ASP A 105 14.37 -11.40 -2.50
N VAL A 106 13.08 -11.76 -2.52
CA VAL A 106 12.52 -12.93 -1.84
C VAL A 106 11.85 -13.84 -2.85
N THR A 107 12.19 -15.13 -2.79
CA THR A 107 11.61 -16.15 -3.65
C THR A 107 10.23 -16.58 -3.16
N VAL A 108 9.35 -16.90 -4.09
CA VAL A 108 8.05 -17.52 -3.86
C VAL A 108 8.10 -19.01 -4.23
N PRO A 109 7.16 -19.84 -3.76
CA PRO A 109 7.07 -21.25 -4.15
C PRO A 109 6.94 -21.42 -5.68
N ASP A 110 7.38 -22.59 -6.17
CA ASP A 110 7.25 -22.94 -7.58
C ASP A 110 5.77 -22.90 -8.02
N GLY A 111 5.51 -22.28 -9.16
CA GLY A 111 4.16 -22.12 -9.71
C GLY A 111 3.37 -20.95 -9.12
N VAL A 112 3.99 -20.15 -8.26
CA VAL A 112 3.39 -18.93 -7.70
C VAL A 112 4.14 -17.70 -8.22
N THR A 113 3.41 -16.65 -8.53
CA THR A 113 3.93 -15.33 -8.91
C THR A 113 3.56 -14.29 -7.87
N ALA A 114 4.52 -13.53 -7.36
CA ALA A 114 4.24 -12.35 -6.54
C ALA A 114 3.87 -11.18 -7.47
N VAL A 115 2.59 -10.89 -7.57
CA VAL A 115 2.07 -9.86 -8.49
C VAL A 115 2.44 -8.46 -8.00
N GLY A 116 2.17 -8.17 -6.72
CA GLY A 116 2.50 -6.88 -6.14
C GLY A 116 1.83 -6.67 -4.80
N GLY A 117 2.24 -5.61 -4.10
CA GLY A 117 1.69 -5.35 -2.78
C GLY A 117 2.23 -4.08 -2.14
N LYS A 118 1.78 -3.81 -0.90
CA LYS A 118 2.17 -2.61 -0.17
C LYS A 118 2.68 -2.94 1.23
N THR A 119 3.87 -2.45 1.54
CA THR A 119 4.45 -2.51 2.89
C THR A 119 4.03 -1.30 3.72
N GLY A 120 3.94 -1.48 5.04
CA GLY A 120 3.81 -0.40 6.02
C GLY A 120 4.68 -0.68 7.23
N THR A 121 5.28 0.35 7.82
CA THR A 121 6.05 0.21 9.06
C THR A 121 5.97 1.49 9.87
N THR A 122 5.56 1.35 11.12
CA THR A 122 5.70 2.37 12.17
C THR A 122 6.18 1.67 13.44
N THR A 123 6.67 2.44 14.41
CA THR A 123 7.09 1.86 15.70
C THR A 123 5.93 1.13 16.40
N ALA A 124 4.71 1.67 16.33
CA ALA A 124 3.54 1.09 16.99
C ALA A 124 2.91 -0.06 16.18
N ALA A 125 2.74 0.10 14.86
CA ALA A 125 2.15 -0.92 14.00
C ALA A 125 3.13 -2.06 13.64
N MET A 126 4.42 -1.88 13.93
CA MET A 126 5.48 -2.81 13.51
C MET A 126 5.52 -2.97 11.98
N SER A 127 5.89 -4.12 11.45
CA SER A 127 5.94 -4.36 10.02
C SER A 127 4.64 -5.00 9.52
N CYS A 128 4.11 -4.43 8.44
CA CYS A 128 2.85 -4.87 7.82
C CYS A 128 3.06 -5.05 6.32
N LEU A 129 2.35 -6.01 5.73
CA LEU A 129 2.36 -6.27 4.30
C LEU A 129 0.99 -6.78 3.85
N VAL A 130 0.51 -6.23 2.75
CA VAL A 130 -0.54 -6.81 1.90
C VAL A 130 0.11 -7.21 0.60
N GLN A 131 -0.07 -8.45 0.17
CA GLN A 131 0.55 -9.00 -1.03
C GLN A 131 -0.46 -9.78 -1.86
N LEU A 132 -0.48 -9.51 -3.17
CA LEU A 132 -1.21 -10.29 -4.16
C LEU A 132 -0.27 -11.31 -4.77
N PHE A 133 -0.69 -12.57 -4.75
CA PHE A 133 -0.07 -13.68 -5.46
C PHE A 133 -1.02 -14.24 -6.52
N GLU A 134 -0.44 -14.89 -7.53
CA GLU A 134 -1.18 -15.60 -8.57
C GLU A 134 -0.51 -16.95 -8.80
N ASP A 135 -1.32 -18.01 -8.93
CA ASP A 135 -0.81 -19.34 -9.24
C ASP A 135 -0.71 -19.58 -10.77
N ALA A 136 -0.21 -20.76 -11.15
CA ALA A 136 -0.03 -21.16 -12.55
C ALA A 136 -1.36 -21.31 -13.32
N GLN A 137 -2.50 -21.34 -12.63
CA GLN A 137 -3.84 -21.40 -13.19
C GLN A 137 -4.46 -20.00 -13.35
N GLY A 138 -3.79 -18.95 -12.85
CA GLY A 138 -4.29 -17.57 -12.85
C GLY A 138 -5.22 -17.26 -11.67
N GLU A 139 -5.30 -18.16 -10.67
CA GLU A 139 -6.06 -17.91 -9.46
C GLU A 139 -5.29 -16.95 -8.55
N GLN A 140 -5.99 -15.96 -8.01
CA GLN A 140 -5.41 -14.89 -7.21
C GLN A 140 -5.63 -15.09 -5.72
N TYR A 141 -4.58 -14.84 -4.95
CA TYR A 141 -4.55 -14.97 -3.48
C TYR A 141 -4.01 -13.70 -2.86
N VAL A 142 -4.71 -13.20 -1.85
CA VAL A 142 -4.26 -12.05 -1.06
C VAL A 142 -3.78 -12.53 0.29
N ALA A 143 -2.49 -12.30 0.58
CA ALA A 143 -1.91 -12.56 1.89
C ALA A 143 -1.71 -11.24 2.64
N ILE A 144 -2.07 -11.22 3.93
CA ILE A 144 -2.00 -10.02 4.77
C ILE A 144 -1.40 -10.38 6.12
N ILE A 145 -0.32 -9.66 6.49
CA ILE A 145 0.28 -9.72 7.82
C ILE A 145 0.30 -8.31 8.40
N LEU A 146 -0.22 -8.18 9.62
CA LEU A 146 -0.17 -6.96 10.42
C LEU A 146 0.59 -7.22 11.72
N GLY A 147 1.39 -6.26 12.17
CA GLY A 147 2.04 -6.30 13.48
C GLY A 147 3.22 -7.28 13.60
N CYS A 148 3.90 -7.61 12.50
CA CYS A 148 5.09 -8.46 12.55
C CYS A 148 6.26 -7.70 13.18
N LYS A 149 6.86 -8.27 14.25
CA LYS A 149 7.93 -7.63 15.03
C LYS A 149 9.21 -7.41 14.22
N GLU A 150 9.53 -8.33 13.35
CA GLU A 150 10.77 -8.31 12.56
C GLU A 150 10.46 -8.31 11.06
N ARG A 151 10.96 -7.30 10.37
CA ARG A 151 10.74 -7.16 8.91
C ARG A 151 11.27 -8.36 8.10
N GLY A 152 12.36 -9.00 8.58
CA GLY A 152 12.91 -10.19 7.93
C GLY A 152 11.98 -11.40 8.04
N ILE A 153 11.31 -11.55 9.16
CA ILE A 153 10.35 -12.64 9.41
C ILE A 153 9.07 -12.43 8.60
N LEU A 154 8.64 -11.19 8.40
CA LEU A 154 7.43 -10.85 7.64
C LEU A 154 7.34 -11.59 6.29
N TYR A 155 8.44 -11.68 5.57
CA TYR A 155 8.51 -12.32 4.26
C TYR A 155 8.66 -13.85 4.33
N GLN A 156 9.01 -14.40 5.49
CA GLN A 156 9.12 -15.85 5.72
C GLN A 156 7.79 -16.46 6.17
N GLU A 157 6.94 -15.65 6.81
CA GLU A 157 5.64 -16.07 7.33
C GLU A 157 4.50 -15.88 6.30
N MET A 158 4.78 -15.24 5.18
CA MET A 158 3.83 -15.01 4.10
C MET A 158 3.91 -16.10 3.03
#